data_23128a66eff9c2dc587f57a9e88730fb
#
_entry.id   23128a66eff9c2dc587f57a9e88730fb
#
_cell.length_a   1.000
_cell.length_b   1.000
_cell.length_c   1.000
_cell.angle_alpha   90.00
_cell.angle_beta   90.00
_cell.angle_gamma   90.00
#
_symmetry.space_group_name_H-M   'P 1'
#
loop_
_entity.id
_entity.type
_entity.pdbx_description
1 polymer ?
#
loop_
_entity_poly.entity_id
_entity_poly.type
_entity_poly.pdbx_seq_one_letter_code
_entity_poly.pdbx_strand_id
1 'polypeptide(L)'
;VSVGPEQEYFLIDTAMYEKRKDLFYTGRTLFGARPPKGQELSDHYFGAIKPRVVKYMKELDEELWKLGILAKTKHNEVAPAQHEFAPIFTTVNVATDQNQLTMEIMKKVAAKHNMTCLLHEKPFDGVNGSGKHNNWSISTDSGNLLDPGKSPQDNAQFLLILAAVIAAVDTHQDLLRIAVA
;
A
#
# COMPACT_ATOMS: atom_id res chain seq x y z
N VAL A 1 10.12 3.92 -17.13
CA VAL A 1 8.94 3.63 -16.32
C VAL A 1 9.15 4.19 -14.93
N SER A 2 8.18 4.92 -14.41
CA SER A 2 8.12 5.39 -13.03
C SER A 2 6.99 4.69 -12.28
N VAL A 3 7.18 4.51 -10.97
CA VAL A 3 6.21 3.86 -10.08
C VAL A 3 6.16 4.58 -8.75
N GLY A 4 4.96 4.75 -8.22
CA GLY A 4 4.70 5.15 -6.83
C GLY A 4 3.92 4.03 -6.14
N PRO A 5 4.60 3.12 -5.44
CA PRO A 5 3.93 2.02 -4.74
C PRO A 5 3.34 2.52 -3.42
N GLU A 6 2.03 2.43 -3.28
CA GLU A 6 1.32 2.72 -2.04
C GLU A 6 1.30 1.47 -1.17
N GLN A 7 1.97 1.52 -0.03
CA GLN A 7 2.04 0.39 0.88
C GLN A 7 0.96 0.51 1.95
N GLU A 8 -0.04 -0.35 1.88
CA GLU A 8 -1.01 -0.55 2.94
C GLU A 8 -0.45 -1.51 4.00
N TYR A 9 -0.85 -1.30 5.24
CA TYR A 9 -0.38 -2.11 6.38
C TYR A 9 -1.34 -2.02 7.56
N PHE A 10 -1.28 -3.02 8.45
CA PHE A 10 -2.03 -3.00 9.71
C PHE A 10 -1.08 -2.78 10.89
N LEU A 11 -1.53 -2.03 11.87
CA LEU A 11 -0.86 -1.88 13.16
C LEU A 11 -1.72 -2.46 14.27
N ILE A 12 -1.23 -3.50 14.92
CA ILE A 12 -1.90 -4.15 16.05
C ILE A 12 -1.01 -4.16 17.29
N ASP A 13 -1.61 -4.31 18.46
CA ASP A 13 -0.85 -4.45 19.69
C ASP A 13 0.00 -5.72 19.68
N THR A 14 1.30 -5.60 19.99
CA THR A 14 2.21 -6.76 20.05
C THR A 14 1.72 -7.82 21.04
N ALA A 15 1.20 -7.38 22.21
CA ALA A 15 0.66 -8.31 23.21
C ALA A 15 -0.56 -9.11 22.72
N MET A 16 -1.33 -8.58 21.76
CA MET A 16 -2.42 -9.31 21.12
C MET A 16 -1.91 -10.21 19.99
N TYR A 17 -0.93 -9.74 19.24
CA TYR A 17 -0.26 -10.53 18.20
C TYR A 17 0.35 -11.82 18.75
N GLU A 18 1.06 -11.74 19.87
CA GLU A 18 1.72 -12.87 20.51
C GLU A 18 0.74 -13.95 21.00
N LYS A 19 -0.50 -13.57 21.33
CA LYS A 19 -1.58 -14.50 21.70
C LYS A 19 -2.19 -15.22 20.51
N ARG A 20 -2.01 -14.72 19.29
CA ARG A 20 -2.57 -15.28 18.06
C ARG A 20 -1.52 -16.07 17.31
N LYS A 21 -1.47 -17.37 17.54
CA LYS A 21 -0.48 -18.25 16.89
C LYS A 21 -0.64 -18.33 15.38
N ASP A 22 -1.85 -18.20 14.86
CA ASP A 22 -2.11 -18.12 13.43
C ASP A 22 -1.46 -16.88 12.82
N LEU A 23 -1.65 -15.68 13.39
CA LEU A 23 -0.98 -14.46 12.95
C LEU A 23 0.55 -14.56 13.04
N PHE A 24 1.06 -15.15 14.13
CA PHE A 24 2.49 -15.29 14.37
C PHE A 24 3.16 -16.19 13.32
N TYR A 25 2.57 -17.36 13.04
CA TYR A 25 3.18 -18.33 12.14
C TYR A 25 2.85 -18.11 10.65
N THR A 26 1.70 -17.53 10.32
CA THR A 26 1.23 -17.43 8.93
C THR A 26 1.05 -15.99 8.45
N GLY A 27 1.15 -15.00 9.33
CA GLY A 27 0.91 -13.58 9.01
C GLY A 27 -0.56 -13.22 8.88
N ARG A 28 -1.49 -14.18 9.05
CA ARG A 28 -2.94 -13.97 8.90
C ARG A 28 -3.75 -14.77 9.92
N THR A 29 -4.99 -14.34 10.15
CA THR A 29 -5.95 -15.11 10.96
C THR A 29 -6.49 -16.28 10.14
N LEU A 30 -6.56 -17.47 10.76
CA LEU A 30 -7.10 -18.69 10.16
C LEU A 30 -8.44 -19.10 10.77
N PHE A 31 -8.75 -18.66 11.97
CA PHE A 31 -9.95 -19.00 12.74
C PHE A 31 -10.31 -17.87 13.71
N GLY A 32 -11.44 -18.01 14.37
CA GLY A 32 -11.95 -17.08 15.36
C GLY A 32 -13.16 -16.28 14.86
N ALA A 33 -13.79 -15.56 15.77
CA ALA A 33 -14.93 -14.72 15.46
C ALA A 33 -14.49 -13.47 14.67
N ARG A 34 -15.37 -12.98 13.81
CA ARG A 34 -15.19 -11.69 13.16
C ARG A 34 -15.22 -10.56 14.20
N PRO A 35 -14.47 -9.47 13.98
CA PRO A 35 -14.55 -8.32 14.86
C PRO A 35 -15.97 -7.71 14.79
N PRO A 36 -16.44 -7.04 15.87
CA PRO A 36 -17.77 -6.43 15.90
C PRO A 36 -17.90 -5.26 14.91
N LYS A 37 -16.80 -4.71 14.45
CA LYS A 37 -16.72 -3.60 13.50
C LYS A 37 -15.91 -4.01 12.28
N GLY A 38 -16.47 -3.77 11.08
CA GLY A 38 -15.83 -3.96 9.79
C GLY A 38 -15.49 -2.62 9.12
N GLN A 39 -15.93 -2.46 7.89
CA GLN A 39 -15.65 -1.30 7.03
C GLN A 39 -16.88 -0.41 6.80
N GLU A 40 -17.85 -0.47 7.71
CA GLU A 40 -19.14 0.22 7.58
C GLU A 40 -18.92 1.72 7.42
N LEU A 41 -19.56 2.29 6.40
CA LEU A 41 -19.53 3.71 6.06
C LEU A 41 -18.12 4.29 5.84
N SER A 42 -17.11 3.45 5.68
CA SER A 42 -15.68 3.86 5.59
C SER A 42 -15.25 4.78 6.75
N ASP A 43 -15.82 4.59 7.92
CA ASP A 43 -15.65 5.49 9.06
C ASP A 43 -14.22 5.49 9.61
N HIS A 44 -13.47 4.40 9.46
CA HIS A 44 -12.05 4.38 9.79
C HIS A 44 -11.24 5.24 8.82
N TYR A 45 -11.52 5.18 7.53
CA TYR A 45 -10.84 5.98 6.50
C TYR A 45 -10.99 7.48 6.75
N PHE A 46 -12.20 7.93 7.06
CA PHE A 46 -12.50 9.33 7.35
C PHE A 46 -12.27 9.72 8.82
N GLY A 47 -11.88 8.79 9.65
CA GLY A 47 -11.65 9.00 11.08
C GLY A 47 -10.31 9.65 11.40
N ALA A 48 -10.18 10.14 12.63
CA ALA A 48 -8.92 10.68 13.13
C ALA A 48 -7.88 9.56 13.34
N ILE A 49 -6.63 9.83 12.99
CA ILE A 49 -5.52 8.93 13.29
C ILE A 49 -5.26 8.95 14.79
N LYS A 50 -5.23 7.77 15.42
CA LYS A 50 -4.98 7.64 16.86
C LYS A 50 -3.62 8.22 17.24
N PRO A 51 -3.46 8.91 18.38
CA PRO A 51 -2.20 9.55 18.78
C PRO A 51 -0.99 8.61 18.80
N ARG A 52 -1.17 7.33 19.17
CA ARG A 52 -0.10 6.33 19.14
C ARG A 52 0.38 6.02 17.72
N VAL A 53 -0.53 6.02 16.76
CA VAL A 53 -0.25 5.79 15.35
C VAL A 53 0.42 7.02 14.74
N VAL A 54 0.00 8.23 15.11
CA VAL A 54 0.67 9.48 14.69
C VAL A 54 2.14 9.49 15.14
N LYS A 55 2.44 9.05 16.37
CA LYS A 55 3.82 8.95 16.85
C LYS A 55 4.63 7.95 16.03
N TYR A 56 4.06 6.79 15.75
CA TYR A 56 4.67 5.80 14.87
C TYR A 56 4.94 6.37 13.47
N MET A 57 3.94 6.98 12.84
CA MET A 57 4.07 7.56 11.50
C MET A 57 5.14 8.64 11.43
N LYS A 58 5.27 9.45 12.49
CA LYS A 58 6.31 10.48 12.57
C LYS A 58 7.71 9.86 12.65
N GLU A 59 7.93 8.88 13.52
CA GLU A 59 9.22 8.19 13.61
C GLU A 59 9.54 7.40 12.34
N LEU A 60 8.53 6.79 11.72
CA LEU A 60 8.70 6.12 10.42
C LEU A 60 9.23 7.07 9.36
N ASP A 61 8.67 8.29 9.24
CA ASP A 61 9.18 9.30 8.31
C ASP A 61 10.65 9.64 8.60
N GLU A 62 10.99 9.90 9.86
CA GLU A 62 12.34 10.28 10.24
C GLU A 62 13.36 9.18 9.87
N GLU A 63 13.01 7.91 10.04
CA GLU A 63 13.87 6.79 9.64
C GLU A 63 13.94 6.63 8.12
N LEU A 64 12.84 6.79 7.41
CA LEU A 64 12.80 6.70 5.94
C LEU A 64 13.53 7.88 5.27
N TRP A 65 13.45 9.08 5.82
CA TRP A 65 14.19 10.25 5.30
C TRP A 65 15.70 10.05 5.33
N LYS A 66 16.23 9.36 6.34
CA LYS A 66 17.65 9.00 6.40
C LYS A 66 18.09 8.12 5.23
N LEU A 67 17.15 7.40 4.62
CA LEU A 67 17.36 6.55 3.45
C LEU A 67 16.96 7.22 2.13
N GLY A 68 16.58 8.50 2.17
CA GLY A 68 16.11 9.22 0.99
C GLY A 68 14.71 8.83 0.50
N ILE A 69 13.92 8.16 1.34
CA ILE A 69 12.55 7.75 1.03
C ILE A 69 11.58 8.76 1.63
N LEU A 70 10.85 9.46 0.76
CA LEU A 70 9.93 10.52 1.15
C LEU A 70 8.48 10.09 0.97
N ALA A 71 7.65 10.22 2.01
CA ALA A 71 6.21 10.06 1.90
C ALA A 71 5.58 11.28 1.25
N LYS A 72 4.62 11.05 0.37
CA LYS A 72 3.71 12.07 -0.13
C LYS A 72 2.51 12.22 0.80
N THR A 73 1.92 11.10 1.19
CA THR A 73 0.76 11.04 2.10
C THR A 73 0.84 9.85 3.04
N LYS A 74 0.20 10.00 4.19
CA LYS A 74 -0.05 8.94 5.18
C LYS A 74 -1.44 9.17 5.75
N HIS A 75 -2.25 8.13 5.78
CA HIS A 75 -3.62 8.22 6.28
C HIS A 75 -4.15 6.87 6.77
N ASN A 76 -5.34 6.87 7.35
CA ASN A 76 -6.07 5.64 7.62
C ASN A 76 -6.60 5.05 6.32
N GLU A 77 -6.59 3.73 6.23
CA GLU A 77 -7.30 2.97 5.22
C GLU A 77 -8.66 2.48 5.71
N VAL A 78 -9.41 1.78 4.86
CA VAL A 78 -10.80 1.45 5.10
C VAL A 78 -10.99 0.42 6.21
N ALA A 79 -10.09 -0.59 6.28
CA ALA A 79 -10.20 -1.61 7.31
C ALA A 79 -9.77 -1.10 8.70
N PRO A 80 -10.36 -1.61 9.79
CA PRO A 80 -9.95 -1.25 11.14
C PRO A 80 -8.46 -1.52 11.38
N ALA A 81 -7.75 -0.54 11.95
CA ALA A 81 -6.31 -0.56 12.19
C ALA A 81 -5.42 -0.63 10.94
N GLN A 82 -5.98 -0.39 9.77
CA GLN A 82 -5.28 -0.29 8.51
C GLN A 82 -4.86 1.15 8.21
N HIS A 83 -3.67 1.30 7.67
CA HIS A 83 -3.08 2.59 7.29
C HIS A 83 -2.34 2.45 5.97
N GLU A 84 -2.01 3.58 5.34
CA GLU A 84 -1.26 3.62 4.10
C GLU A 84 -0.07 4.57 4.19
N PHE A 85 0.99 4.18 3.50
CA PHE A 85 2.16 5.00 3.22
C PHE A 85 2.30 5.13 1.70
N ALA A 86 2.15 6.34 1.18
CA ALA A 86 2.30 6.64 -0.24
C ALA A 86 3.60 7.44 -0.47
N PRO A 87 4.64 6.85 -1.06
CA PRO A 87 5.89 7.54 -1.34
C PRO A 87 5.77 8.47 -2.55
N ILE A 88 6.72 9.40 -2.68
CA ILE A 88 6.93 10.10 -3.95
C ILE A 88 7.42 9.07 -4.97
N PHE A 89 6.82 9.08 -6.16
CA PHE A 89 7.18 8.16 -7.24
C PHE A 89 8.63 8.39 -7.74
N THR A 90 9.25 7.33 -8.21
CA THR A 90 10.58 7.36 -8.82
C THR A 90 10.69 6.29 -9.93
N THR A 91 11.87 6.08 -10.46
CA THR A 91 12.10 4.99 -11.44
C THR A 91 11.78 3.63 -10.81
N VAL A 92 11.26 2.71 -11.62
CA VAL A 92 10.70 1.44 -11.13
C VAL A 92 11.68 0.61 -10.29
N ASN A 93 12.96 0.55 -10.68
CA ASN A 93 13.97 -0.17 -9.92
C ASN A 93 14.21 0.46 -8.54
N VAL A 94 14.37 1.78 -8.48
CA VAL A 94 14.56 2.52 -7.21
C VAL A 94 13.29 2.42 -6.33
N ALA A 95 12.11 2.57 -6.92
CA ALA A 95 10.85 2.43 -6.20
C ALA A 95 10.68 1.04 -5.57
N THR A 96 11.08 0.00 -6.29
CA THR A 96 11.04 -1.38 -5.80
C THR A 96 11.97 -1.58 -4.60
N ASP A 97 13.22 -1.13 -4.70
CA ASP A 97 14.19 -1.23 -3.61
C ASP A 97 13.75 -0.42 -2.39
N GLN A 98 13.26 0.81 -2.62
CA GLN A 98 12.72 1.65 -1.57
C GLN A 98 11.52 1.01 -0.86
N ASN A 99 10.63 0.33 -1.59
CA ASN A 99 9.48 -0.34 -0.97
C ASN A 99 9.93 -1.52 -0.08
N GLN A 100 10.95 -2.29 -0.49
CA GLN A 100 11.51 -3.35 0.35
C GLN A 100 12.08 -2.78 1.67
N LEU A 101 12.85 -1.71 1.59
CA LEU A 101 13.38 -1.02 2.77
C LEU A 101 12.25 -0.45 3.63
N THR A 102 11.24 0.15 3.02
CA THR A 102 10.07 0.69 3.73
C THR A 102 9.38 -0.38 4.57
N MET A 103 9.10 -1.55 3.99
CA MET A 103 8.47 -2.66 4.72
C MET A 103 9.31 -3.15 5.91
N GLU A 104 10.64 -3.16 5.77
CA GLU A 104 11.54 -3.53 6.86
C GLU A 104 11.53 -2.48 7.98
N ILE A 105 11.63 -1.20 7.63
CA ILE A 105 11.61 -0.09 8.59
C ILE A 105 10.25 0.00 9.30
N MET A 106 9.14 -0.18 8.59
CA MET A 106 7.80 -0.23 9.18
C MET A 106 7.72 -1.22 10.35
N LYS A 107 8.24 -2.44 10.17
CA LYS A 107 8.26 -3.46 11.23
C LYS A 107 9.16 -3.05 12.41
N LYS A 108 10.34 -2.53 12.13
CA LYS A 108 11.31 -2.09 13.15
C LYS A 108 10.75 -0.94 14.00
N VAL A 109 10.17 0.06 13.36
CA VAL A 109 9.57 1.21 14.06
C VAL A 109 8.32 0.78 14.84
N ALA A 110 7.47 -0.09 14.28
CA ALA A 110 6.29 -0.59 15.00
C ALA A 110 6.69 -1.27 16.33
N ALA A 111 7.74 -2.07 16.32
CA ALA A 111 8.24 -2.74 17.52
C ALA A 111 8.65 -1.76 18.62
N LYS A 112 9.27 -0.62 18.29
CA LYS A 112 9.62 0.44 19.25
C LYS A 112 8.38 1.06 19.93
N HIS A 113 7.23 1.01 19.26
CA HIS A 113 5.95 1.53 19.76
C HIS A 113 5.05 0.45 20.38
N ASN A 114 5.57 -0.74 20.69
CA ASN A 114 4.81 -1.89 21.17
C ASN A 114 3.65 -2.29 20.22
N MET A 115 3.88 -2.13 18.93
CA MET A 115 2.97 -2.52 17.87
C MET A 115 3.65 -3.50 16.93
N THR A 116 2.83 -4.33 16.29
CA THR A 116 3.26 -5.23 15.20
C THR A 116 2.67 -4.72 13.89
N CYS A 117 3.53 -4.51 12.90
CA CYS A 117 3.12 -4.15 11.55
C CYS A 117 2.87 -5.42 10.75
N LEU A 118 1.65 -5.62 10.27
CA LEU A 118 1.27 -6.73 9.41
C LEU A 118 1.33 -6.28 7.95
N LEU A 119 2.07 -7.04 7.15
CA LEU A 119 2.28 -6.78 5.71
C LEU A 119 1.88 -7.99 4.85
N HIS A 120 1.27 -9.02 5.45
CA HIS A 120 0.63 -10.09 4.69
C HIS A 120 -0.49 -9.49 3.84
N GLU A 121 -0.67 -9.97 2.63
CA GLU A 121 -1.63 -9.42 1.66
C GLU A 121 -3.06 -9.41 2.21
N LYS A 122 -3.43 -10.42 2.98
CA LYS A 122 -4.76 -10.57 3.57
C LYS A 122 -4.68 -11.05 5.02
N PRO A 123 -4.30 -10.19 5.98
CA PRO A 123 -4.15 -10.62 7.37
C PRO A 123 -5.48 -10.94 8.05
N PHE A 124 -6.58 -10.35 7.60
CA PHE A 124 -7.91 -10.54 8.16
C PHE A 124 -8.93 -10.83 7.07
N ASP A 125 -9.71 -11.89 7.23
CA ASP A 125 -10.79 -12.23 6.30
C ASP A 125 -11.94 -11.23 6.36
N GLY A 126 -12.55 -10.97 5.20
CA GLY A 126 -13.74 -10.12 5.07
C GLY A 126 -13.51 -8.61 5.12
N VAL A 127 -12.24 -8.16 5.20
CA VAL A 127 -11.86 -6.73 5.12
C VAL A 127 -10.72 -6.53 4.12
N ASN A 128 -10.36 -5.29 3.80
CA ASN A 128 -9.23 -4.98 2.94
C ASN A 128 -7.92 -5.58 3.49
N GLY A 129 -6.91 -5.68 2.66
CA GLY A 129 -5.61 -6.25 2.97
C GLY A 129 -4.46 -5.24 2.93
N SER A 130 -3.24 -5.73 3.18
CA SER A 130 -2.01 -4.93 3.07
C SER A 130 -1.53 -4.92 1.63
N GLY A 131 -2.28 -4.24 0.77
CA GLY A 131 -1.99 -4.13 -0.64
C GLY A 131 -0.73 -3.31 -0.96
N LYS A 132 -0.30 -3.41 -2.21
CA LYS A 132 0.70 -2.54 -2.83
C LYS A 132 0.09 -1.96 -4.09
N HIS A 133 -0.68 -0.89 -3.95
CA HIS A 133 -1.26 -0.23 -5.10
C HIS A 133 -0.17 0.51 -5.88
N ASN A 134 0.07 0.10 -7.11
CA ASN A 134 1.13 0.65 -7.95
C ASN A 134 0.58 1.67 -8.92
N ASN A 135 0.78 2.95 -8.65
CA ASN A 135 0.63 4.01 -9.63
C ASN A 135 1.86 4.01 -10.54
N TRP A 136 1.69 3.93 -11.84
CA TRP A 136 2.80 3.85 -12.78
C TRP A 136 2.58 4.66 -14.05
N SER A 137 3.65 5.06 -14.69
CA SER A 137 3.62 5.68 -16.01
C SER A 137 4.84 5.34 -16.86
N ILE A 138 4.68 5.54 -18.17
CA ILE A 138 5.75 5.37 -19.15
C ILE A 138 6.04 6.73 -19.77
N SER A 139 7.31 7.14 -19.74
CA SER A 139 7.75 8.40 -20.32
C SER A 139 8.90 8.21 -21.28
N THR A 140 8.99 9.07 -22.27
CA THR A 140 10.10 9.27 -23.18
C THR A 140 10.68 10.67 -22.96
N ASP A 141 11.69 11.04 -23.74
CA ASP A 141 12.21 12.40 -23.76
C ASP A 141 11.16 13.43 -24.19
N SER A 142 10.10 12.99 -24.88
CA SER A 142 8.98 13.83 -25.32
C SER A 142 7.87 14.02 -24.29
N GLY A 143 7.93 13.29 -23.15
CA GLY A 143 6.94 13.39 -22.08
C GLY A 143 6.29 12.07 -21.70
N ASN A 144 5.24 12.14 -20.89
CA ASN A 144 4.48 10.99 -20.42
C ASN A 144 3.53 10.46 -21.52
N LEU A 145 3.67 9.19 -21.88
CA LEU A 145 2.83 8.55 -22.92
C LEU A 145 1.39 8.30 -22.47
N LEU A 146 1.13 8.33 -21.18
CA LEU A 146 -0.22 8.20 -20.57
C LEU A 146 -0.84 9.56 -20.22
N ASP A 147 -0.25 10.68 -20.67
CA ASP A 147 -0.86 12.00 -20.52
C ASP A 147 -1.96 12.16 -21.60
N PRO A 148 -3.23 12.30 -21.20
CA PRO A 148 -4.34 12.47 -22.15
C PRO A 148 -4.33 13.84 -22.82
N GLY A 149 -3.62 14.82 -22.26
CA GLY A 149 -3.66 16.21 -22.72
C GLY A 149 -5.03 16.86 -22.50
N LYS A 150 -5.26 17.96 -23.18
CA LYS A 150 -6.54 18.73 -23.07
C LYS A 150 -7.71 18.06 -23.79
N SER A 151 -7.44 17.30 -24.84
CA SER A 151 -8.42 16.65 -25.71
C SER A 151 -8.02 15.18 -25.92
N PRO A 152 -8.37 14.29 -24.97
CA PRO A 152 -7.94 12.90 -25.01
C PRO A 152 -8.30 12.19 -26.32
N GLN A 153 -9.50 12.47 -26.86
CA GLN A 153 -10.00 11.86 -28.09
C GLN A 153 -9.20 12.24 -29.35
N ASP A 154 -8.48 13.35 -29.32
CA ASP A 154 -7.66 13.82 -30.42
C ASP A 154 -6.18 13.44 -30.27
N ASN A 155 -5.80 12.84 -29.13
CA ASN A 155 -4.45 12.43 -28.85
C ASN A 155 -4.21 10.97 -29.29
N ALA A 156 -3.83 10.79 -30.54
CA ALA A 156 -3.61 9.45 -31.11
C ALA A 156 -2.53 8.63 -30.38
N GLN A 157 -1.47 9.27 -29.87
CA GLN A 157 -0.43 8.60 -29.08
C GLN A 157 -1.00 8.06 -27.77
N PHE A 158 -1.75 8.89 -27.02
CA PHE A 158 -2.41 8.47 -25.79
C PHE A 158 -3.38 7.32 -26.03
N LEU A 159 -4.25 7.44 -27.06
CA LEU A 159 -5.22 6.39 -27.39
C LEU A 159 -4.56 5.08 -27.78
N LEU A 160 -3.47 5.11 -28.53
CA LEU A 160 -2.70 3.91 -28.92
C LEU A 160 -2.11 3.21 -27.69
N ILE A 161 -1.46 3.98 -26.80
CA ILE A 161 -0.84 3.43 -25.58
C ILE A 161 -1.92 2.91 -24.62
N LEU A 162 -3.02 3.64 -24.45
CA LEU A 162 -4.16 3.19 -23.64
C LEU A 162 -4.74 1.86 -24.17
N ALA A 163 -4.96 1.76 -25.47
CA ALA A 163 -5.45 0.52 -26.08
C ALA A 163 -4.49 -0.65 -25.88
N ALA A 164 -3.17 -0.41 -25.99
CA ALA A 164 -2.16 -1.43 -25.75
C ALA A 164 -2.15 -1.90 -24.28
N VAL A 165 -2.32 -0.99 -23.31
CA VAL A 165 -2.44 -1.32 -21.90
C VAL A 165 -3.67 -2.16 -21.62
N ILE A 166 -4.84 -1.76 -22.17
CA ILE A 166 -6.09 -2.51 -22.01
C ILE A 166 -5.95 -3.92 -22.59
N ALA A 167 -5.37 -4.06 -23.77
CA ALA A 167 -5.13 -5.36 -24.39
C ALA A 167 -4.17 -6.24 -23.55
N ALA A 168 -3.13 -5.64 -22.97
CA ALA A 168 -2.20 -6.36 -22.09
C ALA A 168 -2.88 -6.82 -20.80
N VAL A 169 -3.72 -5.98 -20.19
CA VAL A 169 -4.51 -6.34 -19.00
C VAL A 169 -5.45 -7.49 -19.30
N ASP A 170 -6.15 -7.47 -20.43
CA ASP A 170 -7.04 -8.56 -20.86
C ASP A 170 -6.25 -9.86 -21.09
N THR A 171 -5.14 -9.78 -21.82
CA THR A 171 -4.30 -10.94 -22.13
C THR A 171 -3.68 -11.58 -20.90
N HIS A 172 -3.29 -10.78 -19.90
CA HIS A 172 -2.57 -11.21 -18.70
C HIS A 172 -3.40 -11.14 -17.43
N GLN A 173 -4.72 -11.12 -17.53
CA GLN A 173 -5.64 -10.96 -16.39
C GLN A 173 -5.44 -12.02 -15.29
N ASP A 174 -5.05 -13.24 -15.66
CA ASP A 174 -4.84 -14.32 -14.69
C ASP A 174 -3.67 -14.01 -13.73
N LEU A 175 -2.59 -13.40 -14.23
CA LEU A 175 -1.48 -12.91 -13.41
C LEU A 175 -1.93 -11.80 -12.45
N LEU A 176 -2.77 -10.87 -12.94
CA LEU A 176 -3.31 -9.79 -12.12
C LEU A 176 -4.21 -10.34 -11.01
N ARG A 177 -5.05 -11.33 -11.33
CA ARG A 177 -5.91 -11.99 -10.32
C ARG A 177 -5.11 -12.67 -9.21
N ILE A 178 -4.01 -13.34 -9.52
CA ILE A 178 -3.12 -13.95 -8.53
C ILE A 178 -2.53 -12.87 -7.59
N ALA A 179 -2.23 -11.69 -8.11
CA ALA A 179 -1.67 -10.59 -7.31
C ALA A 179 -2.70 -9.90 -6.40
N VAL A 180 -4.00 -10.09 -6.62
CA VAL A 180 -5.11 -9.42 -5.89
C VAL A 180 -5.82 -10.36 -4.93
N ALA A 181 -5.38 -11.59 -4.77
CA ALA A 181 -6.04 -12.66 -3.97
C ALA A 181 -6.38 -12.27 -2.52
#